data_6ceb4508f09bc08814f8bba38a36bec2
#
_entry.id   6ceb4508f09bc08814f8bba38a36bec2
#
_cell.length_a   1.000
_cell.length_b   1.000
_cell.length_c   1.000
_cell.angle_alpha   90.00
_cell.angle_beta   90.00
_cell.angle_gamma   90.00
#
_symmetry.space_group_name_H-M   'P 1'
#
loop_
_entity.id
_entity.type
_entity.pdbx_description
1 polymer ?
#
loop_
_entity_poly.entity_id
_entity_poly.type
_entity_poly.pdbx_seq_one_letter_code
_entity_poly.pdbx_strand_id
1 'polypeptide(L)'
;PLGVLLVTGEPGGVRPLPRWVMRLLNGVINLLRSVPFLILMIIVIPLSRLIVGTSIGTVASIVPLVIASFPFVSRLVETSIREVDSGVVEAAQSMGATPLQIITKVMIPESMPSLIANATIAATTILGYGAMAGVIGGGGLGKVAINYGYYRYNLVLEIFATALLVVLVQVLQSIGTRLATRCDKRVQKTKG
;
A
#
# COMPACT_ATOMS: atom_id res chain seq x y z
N PRO A 1 -2.16 -10.27 -3.91
CA PRO A 1 -1.66 -11.30 -4.84
C PRO A 1 -0.21 -11.05 -5.26
N LEU A 2 0.15 -9.85 -5.81
CA LEU A 2 1.51 -9.59 -6.31
C LEU A 2 2.58 -9.65 -5.21
N GLY A 3 2.36 -9.06 -4.03
CA GLY A 3 3.32 -9.12 -2.92
C GLY A 3 3.58 -10.54 -2.44
N VAL A 4 2.55 -11.39 -2.39
CA VAL A 4 2.71 -12.82 -2.09
C VAL A 4 3.56 -13.50 -3.17
N LEU A 5 3.28 -13.21 -4.45
CA LEU A 5 4.03 -13.76 -5.59
C LEU A 5 5.50 -13.35 -5.57
N LEU A 6 5.82 -12.16 -5.10
CA LEU A 6 7.21 -11.69 -4.97
C LEU A 6 8.02 -12.54 -3.98
N VAL A 7 7.40 -13.02 -2.90
CA VAL A 7 8.06 -13.91 -1.93
C VAL A 7 8.08 -15.35 -2.42
N THR A 8 6.93 -15.86 -2.81
CA THR A 8 6.79 -17.28 -3.17
C THR A 8 7.45 -17.64 -4.50
N GLY A 9 7.65 -16.66 -5.39
CA GLY A 9 8.29 -16.82 -6.70
C GLY A 9 9.81 -16.75 -6.70
N GLU A 10 10.45 -16.44 -5.57
CA GLU A 10 11.91 -16.41 -5.48
C GLU A 10 12.54 -17.79 -5.65
N PRO A 11 13.83 -17.83 -6.07
CA PRO A 11 14.59 -19.07 -6.06
C PRO A 11 14.65 -19.66 -4.64
N GLY A 12 14.06 -20.82 -4.45
CA GLY A 12 13.91 -21.45 -3.13
C GLY A 12 12.58 -21.15 -2.44
N GLY A 13 11.73 -20.32 -3.01
CA GLY A 13 10.36 -20.08 -2.51
C GLY A 13 9.42 -21.26 -2.77
N VAL A 14 8.22 -21.17 -2.23
CA VAL A 14 7.19 -22.25 -2.29
C VAL A 14 6.72 -22.55 -3.73
N ARG A 15 6.79 -21.57 -4.64
CA ARG A 15 6.42 -21.69 -6.06
C ARG A 15 7.40 -20.90 -6.93
N PRO A 16 8.63 -21.38 -7.15
CA PRO A 16 9.67 -20.60 -7.82
C PRO A 16 9.29 -20.25 -9.25
N LEU A 17 9.50 -18.98 -9.62
CA LEU A 17 9.34 -18.46 -10.96
C LEU A 17 10.71 -18.32 -11.66
N PRO A 18 10.74 -18.26 -13.00
CA PRO A 18 11.96 -17.99 -13.74
C PRO A 18 12.64 -16.71 -13.25
N ARG A 19 13.96 -16.75 -13.06
CA ARG A 19 14.75 -15.62 -12.52
C ARG A 19 14.58 -14.32 -13.31
N TRP A 20 14.40 -14.41 -14.62
CA TRP A 20 14.19 -13.23 -15.46
C TRP A 20 12.85 -12.55 -15.19
N VAL A 21 11.77 -13.33 -14.94
CA VAL A 21 10.46 -12.81 -14.56
C VAL A 21 10.55 -12.05 -13.24
N MET A 22 11.21 -12.64 -12.23
CA MET A 22 11.39 -12.02 -10.93
C MET A 22 12.23 -10.73 -11.02
N ARG A 23 13.28 -10.72 -11.84
CA ARG A 23 14.08 -9.51 -12.09
C ARG A 23 13.25 -8.41 -12.75
N LEU A 24 12.44 -8.75 -13.76
CA LEU A 24 11.57 -7.80 -14.45
C LEU A 24 10.53 -7.21 -13.49
N LEU A 25 9.82 -8.05 -12.74
CA LEU A 25 8.81 -7.61 -11.76
C LEU A 25 9.43 -6.69 -10.70
N ASN A 26 10.55 -7.09 -10.11
CA ASN A 26 11.25 -6.28 -9.12
C ASN A 26 11.76 -4.96 -9.73
N GLY A 27 12.27 -4.98 -10.96
CA GLY A 27 12.72 -3.80 -11.68
C GLY A 27 11.59 -2.79 -11.91
N VAL A 28 10.45 -3.25 -12.43
CA VAL A 28 9.26 -2.40 -12.67
C VAL A 28 8.73 -1.82 -11.35
N ILE A 29 8.60 -2.65 -10.31
CA ILE A 29 8.12 -2.19 -8.99
C ILE A 29 9.07 -1.13 -8.42
N ASN A 30 10.39 -1.36 -8.47
CA ASN A 30 11.37 -0.42 -7.96
C ASN A 30 11.38 0.89 -8.76
N LEU A 31 11.28 0.81 -10.09
CA LEU A 31 11.20 1.98 -10.96
C LEU A 31 9.99 2.86 -10.60
N LEU A 32 8.80 2.26 -10.53
CA LEU A 32 7.57 3.01 -10.22
C LEU A 32 7.61 3.64 -8.81
N ARG A 33 8.25 2.98 -7.83
CA ARG A 33 8.43 3.52 -6.48
C ARG A 33 9.49 4.62 -6.39
N SER A 34 10.42 4.67 -7.32
CA SER A 34 11.48 5.68 -7.34
C SER A 34 10.99 7.04 -7.85
N VAL A 35 9.85 7.07 -8.55
CA VAL A 35 9.27 8.31 -9.05
C VAL A 35 8.47 8.99 -7.93
N PRO A 36 8.74 10.27 -7.57
CA PRO A 36 7.92 11.02 -6.64
C PRO A 36 6.46 11.07 -7.12
N PHE A 37 5.50 10.84 -6.20
CA PHE A 37 4.08 10.71 -6.56
C PHE A 37 3.56 11.88 -7.40
N LEU A 38 3.91 13.11 -7.03
CA LEU A 38 3.45 14.32 -7.73
C LEU A 38 3.93 14.35 -9.19
N ILE A 39 5.17 13.93 -9.44
CA ILE A 39 5.74 13.82 -10.79
C ILE A 39 5.07 12.67 -11.57
N LEU A 40 4.91 11.51 -10.93
CA LEU A 40 4.19 10.38 -11.54
C LEU A 40 2.78 10.78 -11.95
N MET A 41 2.08 11.50 -11.09
CA MET A 41 0.73 12.00 -11.35
C MET A 41 0.67 12.86 -12.62
N ILE A 42 1.63 13.79 -12.81
CA ILE A 42 1.71 14.64 -13.98
C ILE A 42 2.00 13.83 -15.25
N ILE A 43 2.96 12.91 -15.18
CA ILE A 43 3.34 12.04 -16.32
C ILE A 43 2.17 11.14 -16.75
N VAL A 44 1.33 10.71 -15.82
CA VAL A 44 0.20 9.81 -16.07
C VAL A 44 -1.07 10.53 -16.54
N ILE A 45 -1.13 11.86 -16.50
CA ILE A 45 -2.30 12.63 -16.98
C ILE A 45 -2.77 12.22 -18.40
N PRO A 46 -1.90 12.07 -19.42
CA PRO A 46 -2.34 11.62 -20.73
C PRO A 46 -3.02 10.26 -20.71
N LEU A 47 -2.50 9.33 -19.89
CA LEU A 47 -3.08 8.00 -19.71
C LEU A 47 -4.44 8.07 -18.99
N SER A 48 -4.58 8.96 -18.00
CA SER A 48 -5.87 9.21 -17.34
C SER A 48 -6.91 9.68 -18.36
N ARG A 49 -6.55 10.58 -19.25
CA ARG A 49 -7.44 11.05 -20.33
C ARG A 49 -7.89 9.93 -21.26
N LEU A 50 -6.97 9.00 -21.59
CA LEU A 50 -7.31 7.85 -22.44
C LEU A 50 -8.25 6.87 -21.75
N ILE A 51 -8.09 6.63 -20.45
CA ILE A 51 -8.87 5.63 -19.72
C ILE A 51 -10.22 6.18 -19.26
N VAL A 52 -10.23 7.40 -18.69
CA VAL A 52 -11.41 7.98 -18.04
C VAL A 52 -12.00 9.19 -18.77
N GLY A 53 -11.44 9.57 -19.92
CA GLY A 53 -11.95 10.65 -20.78
C GLY A 53 -11.63 12.07 -20.30
N THR A 54 -11.00 12.25 -19.13
CA THR A 54 -10.67 13.56 -18.57
C THR A 54 -9.25 13.60 -18.01
N SER A 55 -8.64 14.79 -18.04
CA SER A 55 -7.29 15.06 -17.49
C SER A 55 -7.33 15.69 -16.11
N ILE A 56 -8.49 16.16 -15.64
CA ILE A 56 -8.65 16.96 -14.43
C ILE A 56 -9.81 16.41 -13.60
N GLY A 57 -9.71 16.54 -12.29
CA GLY A 57 -10.77 16.18 -11.36
C GLY A 57 -10.54 14.85 -10.65
N THR A 58 -11.50 14.49 -9.79
CA THR A 58 -11.39 13.32 -8.91
C THR A 58 -11.24 12.01 -9.69
N VAL A 59 -11.98 11.86 -10.80
CA VAL A 59 -11.94 10.63 -11.62
C VAL A 59 -10.58 10.49 -12.31
N ALA A 60 -10.02 11.59 -12.83
CA ALA A 60 -8.70 11.60 -13.46
C ALA A 60 -7.58 11.23 -12.48
N SER A 61 -7.71 11.62 -11.21
CA SER A 61 -6.69 11.33 -10.18
C SER A 61 -6.69 9.87 -9.69
N ILE A 62 -7.72 9.08 -9.98
CA ILE A 62 -7.76 7.65 -9.62
C ILE A 62 -6.66 6.87 -10.34
N VAL A 63 -6.43 7.14 -11.62
CA VAL A 63 -5.45 6.39 -12.44
C VAL A 63 -4.02 6.50 -11.87
N PRO A 64 -3.46 7.71 -11.66
CA PRO A 64 -2.13 7.82 -11.07
C PRO A 64 -2.08 7.33 -9.61
N LEU A 65 -3.16 7.46 -8.83
CA LEU A 65 -3.24 6.90 -7.48
C LEU A 65 -3.10 5.37 -7.50
N VAL A 66 -3.79 4.69 -8.40
CA VAL A 66 -3.69 3.22 -8.55
C VAL A 66 -2.28 2.82 -8.98
N ILE A 67 -1.71 3.51 -9.98
CA ILE A 67 -0.36 3.20 -10.49
C ILE A 67 0.71 3.39 -9.41
N ALA A 68 0.61 4.43 -8.58
CA ALA A 68 1.54 4.66 -7.47
C ALA A 68 1.34 3.67 -6.31
N SER A 69 0.07 3.39 -5.97
CA SER A 69 -0.27 2.55 -4.81
C SER A 69 0.05 1.08 -5.05
N PHE A 70 -0.13 0.59 -6.26
CA PHE A 70 0.04 -0.82 -6.60
C PHE A 70 1.44 -1.38 -6.26
N PRO A 71 2.57 -0.79 -6.71
CA PRO A 71 3.91 -1.26 -6.35
C PRO A 71 4.23 -1.05 -4.87
N PHE A 72 3.74 0.04 -4.28
CA PHE A 72 3.91 0.35 -2.88
C PHE A 72 3.24 -0.71 -1.98
N VAL A 73 1.95 -0.97 -2.18
CA VAL A 73 1.20 -2.00 -1.43
C VAL A 73 1.80 -3.38 -1.66
N SER A 74 2.27 -3.69 -2.87
CA SER A 74 2.91 -4.97 -3.16
C SER A 74 4.16 -5.21 -2.31
N ARG A 75 4.99 -4.19 -2.09
CA ARG A 75 6.16 -4.27 -1.21
C ARG A 75 5.80 -4.40 0.26
N LEU A 76 4.76 -3.71 0.72
CA LEU A 76 4.29 -3.86 2.09
C LEU A 76 3.79 -5.27 2.38
N VAL A 77 3.04 -5.86 1.44
CA VAL A 77 2.59 -7.26 1.55
C VAL A 77 3.79 -8.21 1.50
N GLU A 78 4.75 -7.97 0.61
CA GLU A 78 5.98 -8.77 0.54
C GLU A 78 6.73 -8.75 1.87
N THR A 79 6.94 -7.57 2.47
CA THR A 79 7.61 -7.43 3.76
C THR A 79 6.88 -8.23 4.84
N SER A 80 5.55 -8.13 4.91
CA SER A 80 4.76 -8.89 5.89
C SER A 80 4.91 -10.40 5.74
N ILE A 81 4.90 -10.91 4.51
CA ILE A 81 5.02 -12.35 4.25
C ILE A 81 6.44 -12.85 4.55
N ARG A 82 7.47 -12.02 4.36
CA ARG A 82 8.87 -12.37 4.69
C ARG A 82 9.15 -12.50 6.18
N GLU A 83 8.29 -11.96 7.04
CA GLU A 83 8.39 -12.10 8.49
C GLU A 83 8.00 -13.49 9.01
N VAL A 84 7.39 -14.33 8.16
CA VAL A 84 7.03 -15.71 8.50
C VAL A 84 8.30 -16.55 8.64
N ASP A 85 8.42 -17.24 9.77
CA ASP A 85 9.56 -18.11 10.05
C ASP A 85 9.67 -19.22 9.00
N SER A 86 10.88 -19.39 8.45
CA SER A 86 11.15 -20.42 7.43
C SER A 86 10.92 -21.85 7.95
N GLY A 87 11.17 -22.09 9.24
CA GLY A 87 10.96 -23.40 9.86
C GLY A 87 9.49 -23.82 9.86
N VAL A 88 8.56 -22.87 10.00
CA VAL A 88 7.11 -23.16 9.89
C VAL A 88 6.74 -23.56 8.46
N VAL A 89 7.35 -22.89 7.46
CA VAL A 89 7.14 -23.22 6.04
C VAL A 89 7.74 -24.59 5.71
N GLU A 90 8.96 -24.87 6.18
CA GLU A 90 9.64 -26.17 5.98
C GLU A 90 8.88 -27.31 6.65
N ALA A 91 8.37 -27.12 7.86
CA ALA A 91 7.53 -28.10 8.54
C ALA A 91 6.26 -28.44 7.74
N ALA A 92 5.60 -27.41 7.18
CA ALA A 92 4.43 -27.63 6.34
C ALA A 92 4.77 -28.38 5.04
N GLN A 93 5.92 -28.09 4.43
CA GLN A 93 6.42 -28.81 3.25
C GLN A 93 6.71 -30.29 3.59
N SER A 94 7.35 -30.55 4.73
CA SER A 94 7.66 -31.90 5.19
C SER A 94 6.41 -32.74 5.46
N MET A 95 5.30 -32.09 5.83
CA MET A 95 3.98 -32.75 5.98
C MET A 95 3.24 -32.94 4.65
N GLY A 96 3.86 -32.61 3.50
CA GLY A 96 3.27 -32.80 2.18
C GLY A 96 2.23 -31.74 1.78
N ALA A 97 2.23 -30.56 2.43
CA ALA A 97 1.32 -29.50 2.07
C ALA A 97 1.63 -28.93 0.66
N THR A 98 0.58 -28.71 -0.12
CA THR A 98 0.72 -28.09 -1.45
C THR A 98 1.11 -26.61 -1.35
N PRO A 99 1.76 -26.03 -2.38
CA PRO A 99 2.12 -24.61 -2.38
C PRO A 99 0.97 -23.66 -2.02
N LEU A 100 -0.23 -23.93 -2.52
CA LEU A 100 -1.41 -23.13 -2.23
C LEU A 100 -1.85 -23.26 -0.76
N GLN A 101 -1.76 -24.46 -0.20
CA GLN A 101 -2.06 -24.68 1.23
C GLN A 101 -1.06 -23.96 2.13
N ILE A 102 0.23 -23.98 1.79
CA ILE A 102 1.27 -23.26 2.53
C ILE A 102 0.98 -21.76 2.50
N ILE A 103 0.70 -21.19 1.34
CA ILE A 103 0.40 -19.75 1.21
C ILE A 103 -0.85 -19.38 2.03
N THR A 104 -1.96 -20.11 1.85
CA THR A 104 -3.26 -19.70 2.41
C THR A 104 -3.47 -20.10 3.85
N LYS A 105 -2.90 -21.22 4.30
CA LYS A 105 -3.11 -21.77 5.64
C LYS A 105 -1.95 -21.52 6.60
N VAL A 106 -0.76 -21.18 6.08
CA VAL A 106 0.44 -20.92 6.90
C VAL A 106 0.90 -19.49 6.75
N MET A 107 1.38 -19.08 5.56
CA MET A 107 2.04 -17.79 5.38
C MET A 107 1.11 -16.60 5.64
N ILE A 108 -0.08 -16.57 5.04
CA ILE A 108 -1.03 -15.48 5.21
C ILE A 108 -1.54 -15.38 6.66
N PRO A 109 -2.01 -16.46 7.31
CA PRO A 109 -2.48 -16.37 8.69
C PRO A 109 -1.39 -16.00 9.70
N GLU A 110 -0.15 -16.48 9.50
CA GLU A 110 0.97 -16.17 10.40
C GLU A 110 1.44 -14.71 10.25
N SER A 111 1.39 -14.15 9.04
CA SER A 111 1.74 -12.75 8.77
C SER A 111 0.59 -11.76 9.01
N MET A 112 -0.59 -12.21 9.46
CA MET A 112 -1.78 -11.36 9.59
C MET A 112 -1.56 -10.07 10.42
N PRO A 113 -0.88 -10.10 11.58
CA PRO A 113 -0.62 -8.88 12.34
C PRO A 113 0.16 -7.84 11.53
N SER A 114 1.23 -8.27 10.86
CA SER A 114 2.06 -7.42 10.00
C SER A 114 1.30 -6.94 8.76
N LEU A 115 0.48 -7.80 8.15
CA LEU A 115 -0.37 -7.42 7.02
C LEU A 115 -1.36 -6.31 7.41
N ILE A 116 -1.98 -6.38 8.59
CA ILE A 116 -2.91 -5.34 9.08
C ILE A 116 -2.15 -4.04 9.35
N ALA A 117 -0.98 -4.11 10.00
CA ALA A 117 -0.14 -2.94 10.25
C ALA A 117 0.28 -2.27 8.93
N ASN A 118 0.77 -3.04 7.98
CA ASN A 118 1.18 -2.56 6.66
C ASN A 118 0.00 -2.07 5.80
N ALA A 119 -1.19 -2.67 5.92
CA ALA A 119 -2.42 -2.16 5.30
C ALA A 119 -2.80 -0.78 5.87
N THR A 120 -2.59 -0.56 7.17
CA THR A 120 -2.80 0.76 7.79
C THR A 120 -1.84 1.80 7.24
N ILE A 121 -0.55 1.46 7.12
CA ILE A 121 0.46 2.32 6.50
C ILE A 121 0.07 2.62 5.04
N ALA A 122 -0.38 1.63 4.30
CA ALA A 122 -0.84 1.82 2.93
C ALA A 122 -2.02 2.79 2.85
N ALA A 123 -3.03 2.61 3.69
CA ALA A 123 -4.22 3.46 3.71
C ALA A 123 -3.90 4.92 4.03
N THR A 124 -3.06 5.17 5.05
CA THR A 124 -2.64 6.54 5.43
C THR A 124 -1.77 7.20 4.37
N THR A 125 -0.88 6.45 3.72
CA THR A 125 -0.05 6.95 2.61
C THR A 125 -0.88 7.29 1.37
N ILE A 126 -1.81 6.41 0.98
CA ILE A 126 -2.71 6.64 -0.16
C ILE A 126 -3.62 7.84 0.10
N LEU A 127 -4.06 8.05 1.35
CA LEU A 127 -4.80 9.24 1.74
C LEU A 127 -3.97 10.51 1.54
N GLY A 128 -2.68 10.48 1.90
CA GLY A 128 -1.73 11.57 1.63
C GLY A 128 -1.55 11.84 0.12
N TYR A 129 -1.45 10.79 -0.70
CA TYR A 129 -1.42 10.94 -2.17
C TYR A 129 -2.73 11.54 -2.70
N GLY A 130 -3.88 11.14 -2.15
CA GLY A 130 -5.18 11.73 -2.48
C GLY A 130 -5.26 13.22 -2.16
N ALA A 131 -4.65 13.67 -1.06
CA ALA A 131 -4.56 15.08 -0.73
C ALA A 131 -3.70 15.84 -1.76
N MET A 132 -2.55 15.27 -2.19
CA MET A 132 -1.70 15.85 -3.25
C MET A 132 -2.42 15.92 -4.61
N ALA A 133 -3.36 15.03 -4.90
CA ALA A 133 -4.17 15.07 -6.11
C ALA A 133 -5.05 16.35 -6.21
N GLY A 134 -5.23 17.08 -5.12
CA GLY A 134 -5.82 18.41 -5.10
C GLY A 134 -5.15 19.40 -6.06
N VAL A 135 -3.84 19.23 -6.35
CA VAL A 135 -3.08 20.08 -7.29
C VAL A 135 -3.65 19.98 -8.71
N ILE A 136 -4.06 18.81 -9.17
CA ILE A 136 -4.68 18.59 -10.49
C ILE A 136 -6.22 18.73 -10.48
N GLY A 137 -6.76 19.38 -9.46
CA GLY A 137 -8.20 19.56 -9.32
C GLY A 137 -8.95 18.31 -8.82
N GLY A 138 -8.25 17.34 -8.24
CA GLY A 138 -8.85 16.25 -7.46
C GLY A 138 -9.75 16.80 -6.36
N GLY A 139 -10.68 15.99 -5.87
CA GLY A 139 -11.63 16.39 -4.81
C GLY A 139 -11.05 16.29 -3.40
N GLY A 140 -11.94 16.51 -2.41
CA GLY A 140 -11.64 16.27 -1.00
C GLY A 140 -10.88 17.40 -0.29
N LEU A 141 -10.41 17.11 0.93
CA LEU A 141 -9.75 18.09 1.79
C LEU A 141 -8.45 18.64 1.18
N GLY A 142 -7.75 17.84 0.40
CA GLY A 142 -6.55 18.31 -0.31
C GLY A 142 -6.85 19.46 -1.28
N LYS A 143 -7.93 19.35 -2.05
CA LYS A 143 -8.40 20.47 -2.89
C LYS A 143 -8.76 21.70 -2.07
N VAL A 144 -9.40 21.51 -0.93
CA VAL A 144 -9.76 22.64 -0.04
C VAL A 144 -8.51 23.33 0.45
N ALA A 145 -7.54 22.58 0.97
CA ALA A 145 -6.29 23.15 1.47
C ALA A 145 -5.51 23.90 0.38
N ILE A 146 -5.36 23.28 -0.80
CA ILE A 146 -4.51 23.84 -1.88
C ILE A 146 -5.25 24.95 -2.65
N ASN A 147 -6.45 24.65 -3.19
CA ASN A 147 -7.11 25.58 -4.13
C ASN A 147 -7.84 26.72 -3.42
N TYR A 148 -8.39 26.47 -2.25
CA TYR A 148 -9.15 27.50 -1.49
C TYR A 148 -8.36 28.08 -0.31
N GLY A 149 -7.38 27.33 0.24
CA GLY A 149 -6.43 27.82 1.24
C GLY A 149 -5.24 28.50 0.60
N TYR A 150 -4.27 27.73 0.12
CA TYR A 150 -2.98 28.22 -0.37
C TYR A 150 -3.09 29.20 -1.53
N TYR A 151 -3.76 28.84 -2.64
CA TYR A 151 -3.84 29.72 -3.82
C TYR A 151 -4.68 30.98 -3.61
N ARG A 152 -5.56 30.99 -2.61
CA ARG A 152 -6.35 32.19 -2.25
C ARG A 152 -5.84 32.94 -1.04
N TYR A 153 -4.65 32.58 -0.53
CA TYR A 153 -4.04 33.16 0.66
C TYR A 153 -4.96 33.14 1.90
N ASN A 154 -5.83 32.13 2.01
CA ASN A 154 -6.73 31.93 3.14
C ASN A 154 -6.13 30.93 4.12
N LEU A 155 -5.24 31.42 4.99
CA LEU A 155 -4.52 30.62 5.97
C LEU A 155 -5.45 29.86 6.93
N VAL A 156 -6.58 30.47 7.30
CA VAL A 156 -7.55 29.84 8.23
C VAL A 156 -8.12 28.57 7.60
N LEU A 157 -8.52 28.63 6.34
CA LEU A 157 -9.09 27.50 5.62
C LEU A 157 -8.03 26.40 5.37
N GLU A 158 -6.80 26.80 5.07
CA GLU A 158 -5.67 25.88 4.87
C GLU A 158 -5.36 25.09 6.16
N ILE A 159 -5.24 25.79 7.30
CA ILE A 159 -5.00 25.17 8.62
C ILE A 159 -6.16 24.26 9.00
N PHE A 160 -7.41 24.70 8.81
CA PHE A 160 -8.58 23.90 9.15
C PHE A 160 -8.66 22.60 8.33
N ALA A 161 -8.46 22.69 7.01
CA ALA A 161 -8.45 21.50 6.14
C ALA A 161 -7.29 20.54 6.50
N THR A 162 -6.11 21.10 6.82
CA THR A 162 -4.95 20.30 7.27
C THR A 162 -5.23 19.62 8.61
N ALA A 163 -5.81 20.32 9.58
CA ALA A 163 -6.18 19.74 10.87
C ALA A 163 -7.17 18.57 10.72
N LEU A 164 -8.16 18.71 9.84
CA LEU A 164 -9.09 17.61 9.53
C LEU A 164 -8.39 16.42 8.91
N LEU A 165 -7.43 16.63 7.99
CA LEU A 165 -6.62 15.55 7.42
C LEU A 165 -5.80 14.84 8.50
N VAL A 166 -5.17 15.59 9.41
CA VAL A 166 -4.41 15.02 10.53
C VAL A 166 -5.30 14.17 11.42
N VAL A 167 -6.47 14.65 11.80
CA VAL A 167 -7.44 13.89 12.61
C VAL A 167 -7.85 12.61 11.91
N LEU A 168 -8.17 12.67 10.62
CA LEU A 168 -8.57 11.51 9.83
C LEU A 168 -7.44 10.46 9.76
N VAL A 169 -6.21 10.88 9.53
CA VAL A 169 -5.03 9.99 9.53
C VAL A 169 -4.83 9.35 10.91
N GLN A 170 -4.93 10.14 11.99
CA GLN A 170 -4.78 9.63 13.36
C GLN A 170 -5.85 8.60 13.73
N VAL A 171 -7.09 8.82 13.30
CA VAL A 171 -8.18 7.86 13.51
C VAL A 171 -7.89 6.55 12.77
N LEU A 172 -7.52 6.61 11.50
CA LEU A 172 -7.16 5.43 10.70
C LEU A 172 -5.97 4.68 11.33
N GLN A 173 -4.91 5.40 11.71
CA GLN A 173 -3.72 4.84 12.35
C GLN A 173 -4.08 4.13 13.67
N SER A 174 -4.90 4.77 14.52
CA SER A 174 -5.31 4.22 15.81
C SER A 174 -6.13 2.95 15.65
N ILE A 175 -7.07 2.93 14.70
CA ILE A 175 -7.87 1.74 14.39
C ILE A 175 -6.98 0.62 13.89
N GLY A 176 -6.13 0.89 12.91
CA GLY A 176 -5.24 -0.11 12.32
C GLY A 176 -4.27 -0.71 13.32
N THR A 177 -3.62 0.12 14.15
CA THR A 177 -2.72 -0.35 15.21
C THR A 177 -3.44 -1.23 16.22
N ARG A 178 -4.64 -0.86 16.66
CA ARG A 178 -5.45 -1.67 17.58
C ARG A 178 -5.84 -3.02 16.95
N LEU A 179 -6.17 -3.04 15.67
CA LEU A 179 -6.50 -4.28 14.96
C LEU A 179 -5.26 -5.18 14.82
N ALA A 180 -4.12 -4.62 14.45
CA ALA A 180 -2.86 -5.35 14.34
C ALA A 180 -2.45 -6.01 15.67
N THR A 181 -2.48 -5.25 16.76
CA THR A 181 -2.14 -5.76 18.10
C THR A 181 -3.11 -6.83 18.61
N ARG A 182 -4.40 -6.74 18.27
CA ARG A 182 -5.38 -7.78 18.62
C ARG A 182 -5.14 -9.09 17.87
N CYS A 183 -4.61 -9.04 16.65
CA CYS A 183 -4.29 -10.22 15.85
C CYS A 183 -2.93 -10.83 16.22
N ASP A 184 -2.08 -10.11 16.96
CA ASP A 184 -0.75 -10.56 17.35
C ASP A 184 -0.83 -11.52 18.56
N LYS A 185 -0.70 -12.81 18.27
CA LYS A 185 -0.69 -13.88 19.28
C LYS A 185 0.55 -13.83 20.19
N ARG A 186 1.65 -13.19 19.76
CA ARG A 186 2.90 -13.11 20.53
C ARG A 186 2.73 -12.14 21.70
N VAL A 187 2.02 -11.05 21.50
CA VAL A 187 1.72 -10.04 22.56
C VAL A 187 0.73 -10.58 23.58
N GLN A 188 -0.15 -11.51 23.21
CA GLN A 188 -1.13 -12.10 24.14
C GLN A 188 -0.48 -13.06 25.16
N LYS A 189 0.62 -13.75 24.79
CA LYS A 189 1.33 -14.66 25.70
C LYS A 189 2.12 -13.96 26.81
N THR A 190 2.44 -12.68 26.66
CA THR A 190 3.24 -11.93 27.67
C THR A 190 2.36 -11.26 28.73
N LYS A 191 1.04 -11.29 28.59
CA LYS A 191 0.06 -10.69 29.53
C LYS A 191 -0.69 -11.72 30.40
N GLY A 192 -0.39 -12.99 30.30
CA GLY A 192 -0.86 -14.07 31.17
C GLY A 192 0.29 -14.71 31.91
#